data_3268bccbfc81c3fbd1657ad8089edaaa
#
_entry.id   3268bccbfc81c3fbd1657ad8089edaaa
#
_cell.length_a   1.000
_cell.length_b   1.000
_cell.length_c   1.000
_cell.angle_alpha   90.00
_cell.angle_beta   90.00
_cell.angle_gamma   90.00
#
_symmetry.space_group_name_H-M   'P 1'
#
loop_
_entity.id
_entity.type
_entity.pdbx_description
1 polymer ?
#
loop_
_entity_poly.entity_id
_entity_poly.type
_entity_poly.pdbx_seq_one_letter_code
_entity_poly.pdbx_strand_id
1 'polypeptide(L)'
;MTAPTSDGIAYSLRRHHLADGERTTIYTVRHPLERSRPRLQLFRQPRRLDHWCSRHGHKEAIVGGFYLREPFRPLGDFVAAGRPVASEPFAAPYAPRRATLHATDRGIRIAPRAAIGPVGDGDLVQAGPMLVSGGEVVFDRSTDEEGFSAGAGQFDSDITDGRHPRAAIGISDRDLYLVTCDGRRTGVDAGLSLDELAAFMLALGCHDAMNLDGGGSTTHVHRGHLLNRPYSEQDQPAPASRPIVSAIVVERR
;
A
#
# COMPACT_ATOMS: atom_id res chain seq x y z
N MET A 1 -2.48 5.64 19.45
CA MET A 1 -1.06 5.52 19.04
C MET A 1 -0.19 5.42 20.28
N THR A 2 0.83 4.59 20.26
CA THR A 2 1.88 4.63 21.29
C THR A 2 2.57 6.00 21.26
N ALA A 3 3.12 6.43 22.39
CA ALA A 3 3.96 7.63 22.39
C ALA A 3 5.05 7.49 21.31
N PRO A 4 5.38 8.58 20.58
CA PRO A 4 6.44 8.54 19.58
C PRO A 4 7.77 8.19 20.27
N THR A 5 8.55 7.38 19.60
CA THR A 5 9.91 7.05 20.02
C THR A 5 10.86 8.23 19.77
N SER A 6 12.10 8.15 20.24
CA SER A 6 13.12 9.20 20.04
C SER A 6 13.36 9.58 18.57
N ASP A 7 12.99 8.69 17.62
CA ASP A 7 13.03 8.94 16.19
C ASP A 7 11.71 9.54 15.64
N GLY A 8 10.72 9.75 16.49
CA GLY A 8 9.42 10.32 16.12
C GLY A 8 8.44 9.34 15.50
N ILE A 9 8.86 8.08 15.26
CA ILE A 9 7.99 7.04 14.70
C ILE A 9 6.97 6.60 15.75
N ALA A 10 5.70 6.53 15.37
CA ALA A 10 4.62 6.07 16.24
C ALA A 10 3.88 4.89 15.61
N TYR A 11 3.61 3.89 16.42
CA TYR A 11 2.87 2.69 16.05
C TYR A 11 1.52 2.64 16.74
N SER A 12 0.52 2.10 16.06
CA SER A 12 -0.79 1.82 16.64
C SER A 12 -1.33 0.51 16.07
N LEU A 13 -1.84 -0.30 16.99
CA LEU A 13 -2.69 -1.44 16.68
C LEU A 13 -4.09 -1.10 17.19
N ARG A 14 -5.08 -1.13 16.29
CA ARG A 14 -6.47 -0.84 16.63
C ARG A 14 -7.37 -2.00 16.24
N ARG A 15 -8.20 -2.45 17.18
CA ARG A 15 -9.38 -3.25 16.87
C ARG A 15 -10.46 -2.28 16.38
N HIS A 16 -10.71 -2.28 15.08
CA HIS A 16 -11.65 -1.37 14.45
C HIS A 16 -13.02 -2.05 14.32
N HIS A 17 -14.06 -1.38 14.79
CA HIS A 17 -15.45 -1.82 14.64
C HIS A 17 -16.03 -1.21 13.37
N LEU A 18 -16.67 -2.05 12.56
CA LEU A 18 -17.31 -1.68 11.31
C LEU A 18 -18.79 -1.39 11.54
N ALA A 19 -19.43 -0.69 10.60
CA ALA A 19 -20.82 -0.23 10.77
C ALA A 19 -21.84 -1.37 10.90
N ASP A 20 -21.55 -2.54 10.36
CA ASP A 20 -22.39 -3.74 10.43
C ASP A 20 -22.12 -4.62 11.68
N GLY A 21 -21.28 -4.17 12.60
CA GLY A 21 -20.90 -4.90 13.80
C GLY A 21 -19.71 -5.84 13.66
N GLU A 22 -19.22 -6.07 12.42
CA GLU A 22 -17.99 -6.80 12.20
C GLU A 22 -16.78 -5.98 12.70
N ARG A 23 -15.63 -6.60 12.70
CA ARG A 23 -14.39 -5.97 13.20
C ARG A 23 -13.18 -6.42 12.40
N THR A 24 -12.14 -5.60 12.43
CA THR A 24 -10.84 -5.93 11.86
C THR A 24 -9.70 -5.32 12.66
N THR A 25 -8.53 -5.90 12.59
CA THR A 25 -7.31 -5.35 13.20
C THR A 25 -6.59 -4.48 12.19
N ILE A 26 -6.34 -3.21 12.55
CA ILE A 26 -5.61 -2.25 11.73
C ILE A 26 -4.28 -1.92 12.39
N TYR A 27 -3.22 -1.94 11.62
CA TYR A 27 -1.86 -1.58 11.99
C TYR A 27 -1.48 -0.29 11.27
N THR A 28 -1.09 0.71 12.03
CA THR A 28 -0.66 2.02 11.51
C THR A 28 0.74 2.32 12.01
N VAL A 29 1.65 2.64 11.12
CA VAL A 29 2.97 3.21 11.46
C VAL A 29 3.04 4.60 10.85
N ARG A 30 3.28 5.59 11.69
CA ARG A 30 3.44 6.99 11.35
C ARG A 30 4.92 7.37 11.38
N HIS A 31 5.42 7.90 10.30
CA HIS A 31 6.80 8.35 10.12
C HIS A 31 6.84 9.84 9.88
N PRO A 32 7.62 10.64 10.64
CA PRO A 32 7.81 12.06 10.34
C PRO A 32 8.46 12.23 8.95
N LEU A 33 7.86 13.03 8.07
CA LEU A 33 8.35 13.29 6.70
C LEU A 33 9.75 13.91 6.68
N GLU A 34 10.05 14.75 7.66
CA GLU A 34 11.36 15.41 7.78
C GLU A 34 12.51 14.42 8.00
N ARG A 35 12.23 13.23 8.56
CA ARG A 35 13.21 12.21 8.96
C ARG A 35 13.09 10.91 8.17
N SER A 36 12.11 10.80 7.28
CA SER A 36 11.76 9.54 6.65
C SER A 36 11.75 9.67 5.14
N ARG A 37 12.28 8.67 4.46
CA ARG A 37 12.37 8.59 3.02
C ARG A 37 11.85 7.25 2.54
N PRO A 38 10.69 7.18 1.90
CA PRO A 38 10.25 5.96 1.23
C PRO A 38 11.10 5.70 -0.01
N ARG A 39 11.49 4.46 -0.19
CA ARG A 39 12.27 3.96 -1.31
C ARG A 39 11.60 2.74 -1.91
N LEU A 40 11.62 2.64 -3.22
CA LEU A 40 11.17 1.46 -3.94
C LEU A 40 12.23 0.35 -3.87
N GLN A 41 11.85 -0.79 -3.30
CA GLN A 41 12.61 -2.02 -3.39
C GLN A 41 11.94 -2.96 -4.39
N LEU A 42 12.69 -3.36 -5.42
CA LEU A 42 12.27 -4.35 -6.40
C LEU A 42 13.02 -5.67 -6.18
N PHE A 43 12.32 -6.77 -6.38
CA PHE A 43 12.87 -8.11 -6.30
C PHE A 43 12.94 -8.75 -7.67
N ARG A 44 14.14 -9.20 -8.09
CA ARG A 44 14.32 -9.93 -9.36
C ARG A 44 13.53 -11.24 -9.40
N GLN A 45 13.32 -11.84 -8.25
CA GLN A 45 12.42 -12.97 -8.01
C GLN A 45 11.59 -12.67 -6.77
N PRO A 46 10.33 -13.12 -6.72
CA PRO A 46 9.47 -12.84 -5.58
C PRO A 46 10.12 -13.21 -4.25
N ARG A 47 9.98 -12.34 -3.26
CA ARG A 47 10.56 -12.51 -1.92
C ARG A 47 9.51 -12.27 -0.84
N ARG A 48 9.60 -13.03 0.24
CA ARG A 48 8.90 -12.71 1.47
C ARG A 48 9.55 -11.48 2.08
N LEU A 49 8.76 -10.42 2.25
CA LEU A 49 9.25 -9.12 2.70
C LEU A 49 9.84 -9.18 4.10
N ASP A 50 9.16 -9.84 5.04
CA ASP A 50 9.61 -10.02 6.42
C ASP A 50 11.00 -10.69 6.50
N HIS A 51 11.18 -11.76 5.73
CA HIS A 51 12.45 -12.48 5.67
C HIS A 51 13.54 -11.65 5.01
N TRP A 52 13.20 -10.94 3.91
CA TRP A 52 14.15 -10.08 3.22
C TRP A 52 14.59 -8.92 4.12
N CYS A 53 13.67 -8.23 4.80
CA CYS A 53 13.97 -7.15 5.74
C CYS A 53 14.92 -7.61 6.85
N SER A 54 14.63 -8.77 7.45
CA SER A 54 15.48 -9.36 8.49
C SER A 54 16.90 -9.60 8.01
N ARG A 55 17.07 -10.13 6.78
CA ARG A 55 18.40 -10.44 6.22
C ARG A 55 19.21 -9.21 5.81
N HIS A 56 18.57 -8.11 5.45
CA HIS A 56 19.21 -6.90 4.94
C HIS A 56 19.19 -5.74 5.94
N GLY A 57 18.68 -5.96 7.16
CA GLY A 57 18.68 -4.96 8.22
C GLY A 57 17.63 -3.86 8.07
N HIS A 58 16.67 -4.01 7.14
CA HIS A 58 15.58 -3.06 6.99
C HIS A 58 14.54 -3.24 8.10
N LYS A 59 14.14 -2.14 8.72
CA LYS A 59 13.25 -2.16 9.88
C LYS A 59 11.81 -1.73 9.55
N GLU A 60 11.63 -0.96 8.50
CA GLU A 60 10.36 -0.33 8.14
C GLU A 60 10.07 -0.59 6.67
N ALA A 61 9.02 -1.36 6.37
CA ALA A 61 8.65 -1.67 5.00
C ALA A 61 7.17 -2.11 4.90
N ILE A 62 6.58 -1.82 3.76
CA ILE A 62 5.24 -2.29 3.39
C ILE A 62 5.27 -2.85 1.96
N VAL A 63 4.34 -3.74 1.63
CA VAL A 63 4.15 -4.21 0.26
C VAL A 63 4.04 -3.03 -0.72
N GLY A 64 4.53 -3.20 -1.95
CA GLY A 64 4.49 -2.17 -3.00
C GLY A 64 3.25 -2.25 -3.88
N GLY A 65 3.44 -2.07 -5.19
CA GLY A 65 2.37 -2.13 -6.19
C GLY A 65 2.03 -3.55 -6.61
N PHE A 66 1.05 -3.65 -7.50
CA PHE A 66 0.55 -4.91 -8.06
C PHE A 66 1.58 -5.62 -8.94
N TYR A 67 1.33 -6.89 -9.20
CA TYR A 67 2.19 -7.69 -10.09
C TYR A 67 1.42 -8.84 -10.74
N LEU A 68 1.91 -9.25 -11.90
CA LEU A 68 1.50 -10.49 -12.55
C LEU A 68 2.25 -11.66 -11.94
N ARG A 69 1.60 -12.82 -11.88
CA ARG A 69 2.20 -14.05 -11.31
C ARG A 69 2.90 -14.91 -12.35
N GLU A 70 2.47 -14.85 -13.61
CA GLU A 70 3.01 -15.66 -14.70
C GLU A 70 3.23 -14.83 -15.97
N PRO A 71 4.46 -14.39 -16.24
CA PRO A 71 5.64 -14.40 -15.39
C PRO A 71 5.52 -13.37 -14.25
N PHE A 72 6.25 -13.60 -13.16
CA PHE A 72 6.31 -12.60 -12.09
C PHE A 72 6.91 -11.28 -12.62
N ARG A 73 6.07 -10.24 -12.68
CA ARG A 73 6.43 -8.93 -13.21
C ARG A 73 5.64 -7.84 -12.50
N PRO A 74 6.25 -6.70 -12.11
CA PRO A 74 5.51 -5.54 -11.61
C PRO A 74 4.46 -5.10 -12.63
N LEU A 75 3.29 -4.67 -12.16
CA LEU A 75 2.18 -4.19 -12.98
C LEU A 75 1.96 -2.70 -12.71
N GLY A 76 2.08 -1.87 -13.73
CA GLY A 76 2.05 -0.41 -13.68
C GLY A 76 3.42 0.22 -13.89
N ASP A 77 3.53 1.53 -13.75
CA ASP A 77 4.78 2.26 -13.85
C ASP A 77 5.61 2.14 -12.57
N PHE A 78 6.88 1.79 -12.76
CA PHE A 78 7.88 1.75 -11.71
C PHE A 78 9.15 2.47 -12.14
N VAL A 79 9.66 3.32 -11.26
CA VAL A 79 10.95 3.99 -11.43
C VAL A 79 11.77 3.79 -10.16
N ALA A 80 13.01 3.34 -10.28
CA ALA A 80 13.93 3.18 -9.17
C ALA A 80 15.15 4.08 -9.36
N ALA A 81 15.41 4.97 -8.43
CA ALA A 81 16.50 5.95 -8.49
C ALA A 81 16.53 6.72 -9.82
N GLY A 82 15.39 7.21 -10.28
CA GLY A 82 15.23 7.97 -11.53
C GLY A 82 15.29 7.13 -12.81
N ARG A 83 15.36 5.80 -12.72
CA ARG A 83 15.45 4.90 -13.88
C ARG A 83 14.18 4.07 -14.02
N PRO A 84 13.52 4.07 -15.20
CA PRO A 84 12.40 3.20 -15.47
C PRO A 84 12.74 1.73 -15.26
N VAL A 85 11.82 0.98 -14.70
CA VAL A 85 11.94 -0.46 -14.45
C VAL A 85 11.06 -1.21 -15.44
N ALA A 86 11.54 -2.34 -15.92
CA ALA A 86 10.74 -3.22 -16.79
C ALA A 86 9.52 -3.76 -16.01
N SER A 87 8.34 -3.37 -16.44
CA SER A 87 7.05 -3.72 -15.85
C SER A 87 6.00 -3.94 -16.94
N GLU A 88 4.90 -4.56 -16.61
CA GLU A 88 3.73 -4.60 -17.47
C GLU A 88 2.93 -3.30 -17.28
N PRO A 89 2.63 -2.54 -18.33
CA PRO A 89 1.85 -1.32 -18.15
C PRO A 89 0.39 -1.63 -17.77
N PHE A 90 -0.24 -0.75 -17.03
CA PHE A 90 -1.69 -0.80 -16.89
C PHE A 90 -2.37 -0.50 -18.23
N ALA A 91 -3.55 -1.12 -18.46
CA ALA A 91 -4.32 -0.93 -19.69
C ALA A 91 -4.83 0.51 -19.84
N ALA A 92 -4.93 0.95 -21.09
CA ALA A 92 -5.69 2.15 -21.42
C ALA A 92 -7.21 1.87 -21.23
N PRO A 93 -8.00 2.90 -20.83
CA PRO A 93 -7.62 4.29 -20.60
C PRO A 93 -7.15 4.57 -19.16
N TYR A 94 -6.99 3.56 -18.31
CA TYR A 94 -6.85 3.68 -16.86
C TYR A 94 -5.44 4.09 -16.40
N ALA A 95 -4.40 3.64 -17.12
CA ALA A 95 -3.00 3.88 -16.72
C ALA A 95 -2.68 5.33 -16.30
N PRO A 96 -3.07 6.38 -17.03
CA PRO A 96 -2.79 7.76 -16.63
C PRO A 96 -3.57 8.24 -15.41
N ARG A 97 -4.70 7.61 -15.09
CA ARG A 97 -5.58 7.98 -13.96
C ARG A 97 -5.16 7.33 -12.66
N ARG A 98 -4.51 6.16 -12.70
CA ARG A 98 -4.17 5.37 -11.53
C ARG A 98 -3.23 6.10 -10.58
N ALA A 99 -3.52 5.93 -9.30
CA ALA A 99 -2.77 6.51 -8.21
C ALA A 99 -1.29 6.10 -8.26
N THR A 100 -0.43 7.06 -8.00
CA THR A 100 1.02 6.90 -8.11
C THR A 100 1.71 7.62 -6.96
N LEU A 101 2.56 6.90 -6.25
CA LEU A 101 3.52 7.46 -5.30
C LEU A 101 4.80 7.85 -6.04
N HIS A 102 5.26 9.10 -5.87
CA HIS A 102 6.58 9.56 -6.29
C HIS A 102 7.33 10.14 -5.09
N ALA A 103 8.46 9.55 -4.78
CA ALA A 103 9.30 9.94 -3.65
C ALA A 103 10.69 10.37 -4.13
N THR A 104 11.08 11.59 -3.77
CA THR A 104 12.39 12.19 -4.07
C THR A 104 13.07 12.66 -2.79
N ASP A 105 14.27 13.19 -2.92
CA ASP A 105 14.96 13.87 -1.80
C ASP A 105 14.24 15.15 -1.37
N ARG A 106 13.44 15.75 -2.26
CA ARG A 106 12.71 17.01 -2.02
C ARG A 106 11.36 16.79 -1.36
N GLY A 107 10.75 15.60 -1.52
CA GLY A 107 9.43 15.32 -0.95
C GLY A 107 8.77 14.08 -1.54
N ILE A 108 7.52 13.89 -1.10
CA ILE A 108 6.67 12.78 -1.52
C ILE A 108 5.40 13.38 -2.13
N ARG A 109 4.95 12.79 -3.22
CA ARG A 109 3.65 13.09 -3.85
C ARG A 109 2.87 11.79 -4.05
N ILE A 110 1.59 11.84 -3.80
CA ILE A 110 0.63 10.82 -4.20
C ILE A 110 -0.41 11.52 -5.08
N ALA A 111 -0.52 11.11 -6.33
CA ALA A 111 -1.40 11.74 -7.31
C ALA A 111 -1.69 10.77 -8.47
N PRO A 112 -2.69 11.05 -9.34
CA PRO A 112 -2.85 10.32 -10.60
C PRO A 112 -1.56 10.35 -11.42
N ARG A 113 -1.25 9.27 -12.12
CA ARG A 113 0.01 9.14 -12.89
C ARG A 113 0.25 10.31 -13.85
N ALA A 114 -0.77 10.77 -14.53
CA ALA A 114 -0.69 11.89 -15.46
C ALA A 114 -0.27 13.21 -14.77
N ALA A 115 -0.64 13.40 -13.50
CA ALA A 115 -0.30 14.59 -12.72
C ALA A 115 1.16 14.57 -12.21
N ILE A 116 1.81 13.41 -12.15
CA ILE A 116 3.23 13.29 -11.77
C ILE A 116 4.15 13.77 -12.90
N GLY A 117 3.75 13.53 -14.15
CA GLY A 117 4.56 13.88 -15.32
C GLY A 117 5.81 13.00 -15.51
N PRO A 118 6.81 13.44 -16.29
CA PRO A 118 8.06 12.73 -16.48
C PRO A 118 8.88 12.67 -15.19
N VAL A 119 9.50 11.50 -14.92
CA VAL A 119 10.27 11.25 -13.71
C VAL A 119 11.75 11.08 -14.07
N GLY A 120 12.57 12.03 -13.64
CA GLY A 120 14.02 12.01 -13.84
C GLY A 120 14.81 11.72 -12.56
N ASP A 121 14.16 11.71 -11.39
CA ASP A 121 14.79 11.45 -10.09
C ASP A 121 13.84 10.69 -9.15
N GLY A 122 14.38 10.14 -8.08
CA GLY A 122 13.63 9.44 -7.04
C GLY A 122 13.06 8.09 -7.46
N ASP A 123 12.07 7.67 -6.70
CA ASP A 123 11.40 6.38 -6.86
C ASP A 123 9.91 6.58 -7.13
N LEU A 124 9.34 5.78 -8.02
CA LEU A 124 7.93 5.84 -8.38
C LEU A 124 7.31 4.44 -8.31
N VAL A 125 6.13 4.38 -7.73
CA VAL A 125 5.28 3.18 -7.67
C VAL A 125 3.86 3.55 -8.09
N GLN A 126 3.40 3.01 -9.19
CA GLN A 126 2.01 3.09 -9.59
C GLN A 126 1.23 1.91 -8.99
N ALA A 127 0.09 2.20 -8.36
CA ALA A 127 -0.81 1.20 -7.79
C ALA A 127 -2.26 1.76 -7.78
N GLY A 128 -2.91 1.82 -6.62
CA GLY A 128 -4.25 2.41 -6.48
C GLY A 128 -5.32 1.42 -6.02
N PRO A 129 -6.56 1.87 -5.95
CA PRO A 129 -7.01 3.20 -6.34
C PRO A 129 -6.57 4.32 -5.39
N MET A 130 -6.73 5.57 -5.87
CA MET A 130 -6.66 6.76 -5.02
C MET A 130 -7.77 6.68 -3.98
N LEU A 131 -7.44 6.92 -2.73
CA LEU A 131 -8.39 6.87 -1.61
C LEU A 131 -8.77 8.26 -1.14
N VAL A 132 -7.77 9.11 -0.95
CA VAL A 132 -7.92 10.50 -0.48
C VAL A 132 -7.08 11.39 -1.38
N SER A 133 -7.61 12.54 -1.76
CA SER A 133 -6.88 13.59 -2.48
C SER A 133 -7.31 14.97 -2.01
N GLY A 134 -6.34 15.83 -1.71
CA GLY A 134 -6.60 17.19 -1.22
C GLY A 134 -7.39 17.23 0.09
N GLY A 135 -7.34 16.17 0.92
CA GLY A 135 -8.08 16.09 2.18
C GLY A 135 -9.55 15.66 2.04
N GLU A 136 -9.93 15.09 0.90
CA GLU A 136 -11.26 14.56 0.64
C GLU A 136 -11.18 13.10 0.17
N VAL A 137 -12.17 12.27 0.54
CA VAL A 137 -12.32 10.93 -0.02
C VAL A 137 -12.71 11.06 -1.48
N VAL A 138 -11.89 10.46 -2.37
CA VAL A 138 -12.12 10.50 -3.83
C VAL A 138 -12.40 9.12 -4.41
N PHE A 139 -12.19 8.04 -3.65
CA PHE A 139 -12.58 6.72 -4.11
C PHE A 139 -14.10 6.63 -4.24
N ASP A 140 -14.56 6.25 -5.41
CA ASP A 140 -15.96 5.99 -5.71
C ASP A 140 -16.08 4.71 -6.55
N ARG A 141 -16.62 3.66 -5.93
CA ARG A 141 -16.81 2.37 -6.58
C ARG A 141 -17.76 2.46 -7.79
N SER A 142 -18.72 3.40 -7.76
CA SER A 142 -19.74 3.51 -8.82
C SER A 142 -19.18 4.00 -10.15
N THR A 143 -18.12 4.77 -10.12
CA THR A 143 -17.46 5.34 -11.31
C THR A 143 -16.29 4.50 -11.80
N ASP A 144 -15.58 3.80 -10.89
CA ASP A 144 -14.37 3.01 -11.15
C ASP A 144 -13.41 3.67 -12.16
N GLU A 145 -13.14 4.96 -11.97
CA GLU A 145 -12.33 5.76 -12.90
C GLU A 145 -10.94 5.21 -13.17
N GLU A 146 -10.40 4.44 -12.21
CA GLU A 146 -9.08 3.82 -12.29
C GLU A 146 -9.11 2.39 -12.83
N GLY A 147 -10.30 1.80 -13.07
CA GLY A 147 -10.48 0.48 -13.67
C GLY A 147 -9.98 -0.67 -12.79
N PHE A 148 -10.40 -0.72 -11.54
CA PHE A 148 -10.06 -1.79 -10.60
C PHE A 148 -11.17 -2.82 -10.40
N SER A 149 -12.35 -2.60 -10.99
CA SER A 149 -13.42 -3.59 -10.99
C SER A 149 -13.13 -4.76 -11.92
N ALA A 150 -13.81 -5.87 -11.73
CA ALA A 150 -13.71 -7.05 -12.60
C ALA A 150 -14.02 -6.72 -14.08
N GLY A 151 -14.90 -5.74 -14.35
CA GLY A 151 -15.24 -5.28 -15.69
C GLY A 151 -14.08 -4.64 -16.47
N ALA A 152 -13.06 -4.16 -15.80
CA ALA A 152 -11.86 -3.60 -16.43
C ALA A 152 -10.93 -4.66 -17.03
N GLY A 153 -11.10 -5.95 -16.67
CA GLY A 153 -10.42 -7.09 -17.28
C GLY A 153 -8.90 -7.17 -17.04
N GLN A 154 -8.39 -6.43 -16.07
CA GLN A 154 -6.93 -6.36 -15.82
C GLN A 154 -6.48 -7.16 -14.59
N PHE A 155 -7.41 -7.62 -13.78
CA PHE A 155 -7.17 -8.41 -12.57
C PHE A 155 -8.04 -9.66 -12.59
N ASP A 156 -7.57 -10.73 -11.97
CA ASP A 156 -8.29 -11.99 -11.85
C ASP A 156 -9.50 -11.88 -10.90
N SER A 157 -9.59 -10.81 -10.11
CA SER A 157 -10.67 -10.56 -9.15
C SER A 157 -11.00 -9.07 -9.10
N ASP A 158 -12.23 -8.76 -8.70
CA ASP A 158 -12.65 -7.39 -8.43
C ASP A 158 -11.95 -6.86 -7.18
N ILE A 159 -11.05 -5.89 -7.37
CA ILE A 159 -10.33 -5.25 -6.26
C ILE A 159 -11.25 -4.29 -5.50
N THR A 160 -12.30 -3.77 -6.16
CA THR A 160 -13.24 -2.81 -5.57
C THR A 160 -14.29 -3.49 -4.72
N ASP A 161 -14.52 -4.80 -4.90
CA ASP A 161 -15.58 -5.51 -4.19
C ASP A 161 -15.11 -6.08 -2.85
N GLY A 162 -15.99 -5.97 -1.85
CA GLY A 162 -15.88 -6.63 -0.56
C GLY A 162 -14.72 -6.16 0.33
N ARG A 163 -14.66 -6.82 1.47
CA ARG A 163 -13.62 -6.60 2.48
C ARG A 163 -12.50 -7.59 2.34
N HIS A 164 -11.27 -7.08 2.36
CA HIS A 164 -10.04 -7.87 2.21
C HIS A 164 -8.96 -7.36 3.17
N PRO A 165 -7.89 -8.16 3.42
CA PRO A 165 -6.65 -7.58 3.92
C PRO A 165 -6.20 -6.48 2.95
N ARG A 166 -5.88 -5.30 3.46
CA ARG A 166 -5.50 -4.12 2.67
C ARG A 166 -4.17 -3.57 3.13
N ALA A 167 -3.50 -2.89 2.21
CA ALA A 167 -2.35 -2.06 2.50
C ALA A 167 -2.55 -0.70 1.84
N ALA A 168 -2.16 0.37 2.53
CA ALA A 168 -2.24 1.73 2.02
C ALA A 168 -1.05 2.56 2.48
N ILE A 169 -0.74 3.58 1.69
CA ILE A 169 0.22 4.63 2.02
C ILE A 169 -0.48 5.98 1.90
N GLY A 170 -0.21 6.90 2.83
CA GLY A 170 -0.77 8.25 2.79
C GLY A 170 0.17 9.26 3.39
N ILE A 171 -0.04 10.53 3.07
CA ILE A 171 0.73 11.65 3.57
C ILE A 171 -0.18 12.73 4.13
N SER A 172 0.26 13.33 5.23
CA SER A 172 -0.23 14.60 5.76
C SER A 172 0.86 15.67 5.61
N ASP A 173 0.63 16.87 6.10
CA ASP A 173 1.63 17.95 6.07
C ASP A 173 2.96 17.56 6.76
N ARG A 174 2.92 16.65 7.73
CA ARG A 174 4.07 16.33 8.57
C ARG A 174 4.47 14.85 8.56
N ASP A 175 3.58 13.97 8.19
CA ASP A 175 3.74 12.56 8.43
C ASP A 175 3.43 11.71 7.19
N LEU A 176 4.19 10.63 7.05
CA LEU A 176 3.91 9.51 6.17
C LEU A 176 3.23 8.40 6.99
N TYR A 177 2.13 7.88 6.50
CA TYR A 177 1.39 6.78 7.11
C TYR A 177 1.52 5.52 6.28
N LEU A 178 1.93 4.42 6.91
CA LEU A 178 1.82 3.07 6.39
C LEU A 178 0.71 2.37 7.15
N VAL A 179 -0.28 1.86 6.44
CA VAL A 179 -1.47 1.23 7.05
C VAL A 179 -1.67 -0.14 6.43
N THR A 180 -1.94 -1.13 7.28
CA THR A 180 -2.43 -2.45 6.84
C THR A 180 -3.56 -2.90 7.74
N CYS A 181 -4.47 -3.71 7.21
CA CYS A 181 -5.46 -4.42 8.03
C CYS A 181 -5.38 -5.92 7.77
N ASP A 182 -5.68 -6.70 8.82
CA ASP A 182 -5.97 -8.12 8.68
C ASP A 182 -7.33 -8.31 8.00
N GLY A 183 -7.60 -9.50 7.48
CA GLY A 183 -8.89 -9.83 6.89
C GLY A 183 -9.02 -11.32 6.61
N ARG A 184 -10.13 -11.72 5.98
CA ARG A 184 -10.42 -13.11 5.61
C ARG A 184 -10.48 -14.08 6.81
N ARG A 185 -10.87 -13.55 7.98
CA ARG A 185 -11.08 -14.34 9.20
C ARG A 185 -12.49 -14.10 9.71
N THR A 186 -13.41 -14.92 9.27
CA THR A 186 -14.83 -14.83 9.67
C THR A 186 -14.97 -14.71 11.19
N GLY A 187 -15.73 -13.71 11.65
CA GLY A 187 -15.96 -13.42 13.06
C GLY A 187 -14.74 -12.87 13.83
N VAL A 188 -13.59 -12.72 13.19
CA VAL A 188 -12.37 -12.21 13.84
C VAL A 188 -11.83 -10.96 13.16
N ASP A 189 -11.48 -11.03 11.89
CA ASP A 189 -10.96 -9.93 11.10
C ASP A 189 -11.62 -9.95 9.71
N ALA A 190 -12.63 -9.12 9.51
CA ALA A 190 -13.36 -9.06 8.23
C ALA A 190 -12.52 -8.45 7.10
N GLY A 191 -11.57 -7.60 7.43
CA GLY A 191 -10.86 -6.75 6.47
C GLY A 191 -11.54 -5.40 6.32
N LEU A 192 -11.12 -4.64 5.31
CA LEU A 192 -11.72 -3.37 4.94
C LEU A 192 -12.14 -3.36 3.46
N SER A 193 -13.28 -2.73 3.16
CA SER A 193 -13.56 -2.25 1.82
C SER A 193 -12.65 -1.06 1.48
N LEU A 194 -12.62 -0.65 0.21
CA LEU A 194 -11.83 0.53 -0.16
C LEU A 194 -12.44 1.82 0.39
N ASP A 195 -13.78 1.91 0.50
CA ASP A 195 -14.47 3.04 1.13
C ASP A 195 -14.12 3.17 2.61
N GLU A 196 -14.13 2.04 3.35
CA GLU A 196 -13.75 1.99 4.75
C GLU A 196 -12.27 2.35 4.95
N LEU A 197 -11.39 1.90 4.05
CA LEU A 197 -9.98 2.24 4.07
C LEU A 197 -9.77 3.74 3.76
N ALA A 198 -10.48 4.30 2.76
CA ALA A 198 -10.42 5.72 2.44
C ALA A 198 -10.86 6.59 3.61
N ALA A 199 -12.00 6.26 4.23
CA ALA A 199 -12.47 6.95 5.43
C ALA A 199 -11.47 6.86 6.60
N PHE A 200 -10.82 5.70 6.77
CA PHE A 200 -9.79 5.53 7.79
C PHE A 200 -8.55 6.38 7.52
N MET A 201 -8.06 6.44 6.26
CA MET A 201 -6.92 7.27 5.88
C MET A 201 -7.21 8.76 6.07
N LEU A 202 -8.42 9.22 5.71
CA LEU A 202 -8.87 10.58 5.96
C LEU A 202 -8.90 10.89 7.47
N ALA A 203 -9.43 9.97 8.29
CA ALA A 203 -9.48 10.11 9.74
C ALA A 203 -8.10 10.14 10.42
N LEU A 204 -7.05 9.63 9.77
CA LEU A 204 -5.65 9.77 10.19
C LEU A 204 -5.08 11.17 9.88
N GLY A 205 -5.80 12.00 9.11
CA GLY A 205 -5.36 13.31 8.66
C GLY A 205 -4.55 13.29 7.36
N CYS A 206 -4.63 12.23 6.57
CA CYS A 206 -4.00 12.20 5.26
C CYS A 206 -4.69 13.19 4.33
N HIS A 207 -3.92 14.03 3.64
CA HIS A 207 -4.43 14.85 2.56
C HIS A 207 -4.35 14.14 1.20
N ASP A 208 -3.41 13.19 1.04
CA ASP A 208 -3.37 12.27 -0.10
C ASP A 208 -3.08 10.85 0.38
N ALA A 209 -3.79 9.87 -0.16
CA ALA A 209 -3.59 8.47 0.19
C ALA A 209 -3.99 7.56 -0.97
N MET A 210 -3.29 6.42 -1.11
CA MET A 210 -3.57 5.41 -2.12
C MET A 210 -3.52 4.00 -1.54
N ASN A 211 -4.30 3.11 -2.13
CA ASN A 211 -4.22 1.68 -1.86
C ASN A 211 -2.97 1.08 -2.56
N LEU A 212 -2.38 0.10 -1.93
CA LEU A 212 -1.28 -0.72 -2.42
C LEU A 212 -1.78 -2.15 -2.72
N ASP A 213 -0.86 -3.06 -3.09
CA ASP A 213 -1.23 -4.47 -3.24
C ASP A 213 -1.73 -5.03 -1.90
N GLY A 214 -2.82 -5.77 -1.97
CA GLY A 214 -3.56 -6.25 -0.82
C GLY A 214 -3.76 -7.77 -0.80
N GLY A 215 -4.83 -8.20 -0.12
CA GLY A 215 -5.16 -9.61 -0.01
C GLY A 215 -4.00 -10.42 0.58
N GLY A 216 -3.63 -11.52 -0.08
CA GLY A 216 -2.52 -12.37 0.34
C GLY A 216 -1.14 -11.72 0.28
N SER A 217 -0.98 -10.61 -0.44
CA SER A 217 0.28 -9.84 -0.54
C SER A 217 0.47 -8.86 0.61
N THR A 218 -0.60 -8.56 1.37
CA THR A 218 -0.54 -7.61 2.50
C THR A 218 0.57 -8.00 3.46
N THR A 219 1.59 -7.15 3.54
CA THR A 219 2.76 -7.37 4.41
C THR A 219 3.28 -6.03 4.91
N HIS A 220 3.41 -5.89 6.22
CA HIS A 220 3.90 -4.69 6.90
C HIS A 220 4.94 -5.07 7.94
N VAL A 221 6.14 -4.55 7.78
CA VAL A 221 7.28 -4.76 8.70
C VAL A 221 7.55 -3.47 9.46
N HIS A 222 7.53 -3.54 10.77
CA HIS A 222 7.90 -2.45 11.68
C HIS A 222 8.93 -2.93 12.67
N ARG A 223 10.04 -2.18 12.81
CA ARG A 223 11.20 -2.54 13.65
C ARG A 223 11.75 -3.93 13.34
N GLY A 224 11.63 -4.36 12.07
CA GLY A 224 12.09 -5.68 11.64
C GLY A 224 11.13 -6.82 11.92
N HIS A 225 9.95 -6.56 12.49
CA HIS A 225 8.94 -7.56 12.79
C HIS A 225 7.73 -7.42 11.87
N LEU A 226 7.20 -8.54 11.41
CA LEU A 226 5.93 -8.60 10.68
C LEU A 226 4.79 -8.20 11.61
N LEU A 227 3.98 -7.20 11.21
CA LEU A 227 2.87 -6.70 12.01
C LEU A 227 1.58 -7.47 11.77
N ASN A 228 1.16 -7.51 10.50
CA ASN A 228 -0.10 -8.11 10.10
C ASN A 228 -0.02 -9.64 10.07
N ARG A 229 -1.17 -10.28 10.12
CA ARG A 229 -1.29 -11.75 10.04
C ARG A 229 -1.57 -12.17 8.60
N PRO A 230 -0.64 -12.91 7.96
CA PRO A 230 -0.87 -13.37 6.60
C PRO A 230 -2.05 -14.34 6.51
N TYR A 231 -2.86 -14.18 5.46
CA TYR A 231 -3.96 -15.08 5.12
C TYR A 231 -3.91 -15.45 3.65
N SER A 232 -4.24 -16.70 3.34
CA SER A 232 -4.35 -17.18 1.97
C SER A 232 -5.69 -16.73 1.34
N GLU A 233 -5.82 -16.93 0.05
CA GLU A 233 -7.08 -16.69 -0.68
C GLU A 233 -8.20 -17.66 -0.30
N GLN A 234 -7.85 -18.77 0.34
CA GLN A 234 -8.81 -19.79 0.80
C GLN A 234 -9.22 -19.62 2.27
N ASP A 235 -9.11 -18.41 2.82
CA ASP A 235 -9.44 -18.11 4.21
C ASP A 235 -8.74 -18.99 5.25
N GLN A 236 -7.54 -19.47 4.91
CA GLN A 236 -6.70 -20.26 5.78
C GLN A 236 -5.55 -19.41 6.34
N PRO A 237 -5.16 -19.61 7.62
CA PRO A 237 -3.94 -19.00 8.13
C PRO A 237 -2.77 -19.39 7.25
N ALA A 238 -2.07 -18.42 6.69
CA ALA A 238 -0.85 -18.70 5.95
C ALA A 238 0.32 -18.80 6.93
N PRO A 239 1.19 -19.83 6.82
CA PRO A 239 2.33 -19.98 7.72
C PRO A 239 3.35 -18.84 7.56
N ALA A 240 3.23 -18.07 6.49
CA ALA A 240 4.15 -17.01 6.13
C ALA A 240 3.51 -16.00 5.17
N SER A 241 4.08 -14.78 5.08
CA SER A 241 3.70 -13.80 4.07
C SER A 241 3.96 -14.36 2.66
N ARG A 242 3.10 -13.97 1.70
CA ARG A 242 3.28 -14.31 0.30
C ARG A 242 4.54 -13.63 -0.25
N PRO A 243 5.33 -14.31 -1.11
CA PRO A 243 6.38 -13.64 -1.87
C PRO A 243 5.80 -12.56 -2.79
N ILE A 244 6.39 -11.38 -2.77
CA ILE A 244 6.00 -10.20 -3.55
C ILE A 244 7.17 -9.74 -4.43
N VAL A 245 6.89 -8.91 -5.43
CA VAL A 245 7.91 -8.41 -6.39
C VAL A 245 8.39 -7.00 -6.08
N SER A 246 7.64 -6.25 -5.28
CA SER A 246 8.00 -4.88 -4.89
C SER A 246 7.59 -4.57 -3.46
N ALA A 247 8.34 -3.68 -2.82
CA ALA A 247 8.04 -3.14 -1.51
C ALA A 247 8.40 -1.65 -1.45
N ILE A 248 7.78 -0.93 -0.53
CA ILE A 248 8.20 0.41 -0.14
C ILE A 248 8.91 0.26 1.20
N VAL A 249 10.20 0.58 1.22
CA VAL A 249 11.05 0.59 2.42
C VAL A 249 11.17 2.03 2.90
N VAL A 250 11.00 2.27 4.19
CA VAL A 250 11.20 3.60 4.76
C VAL A 250 12.55 3.67 5.44
N GLU A 251 13.42 4.50 4.89
CA GLU A 251 14.76 4.78 5.41
C GLU A 251 14.76 6.10 6.20
N ARG A 252 15.74 6.28 7.07
CA ARG A 252 16.00 7.57 7.69
C ARG A 252 16.68 8.50 6.69
N ARG A 253 16.26 9.77 6.72
CA ARG A 253 16.97 10.85 6.03
C ARG A 253 18.24 11.21 6.78
#